data_2472388685ed42d5b734288baec69ee9
#
_entry.id   2472388685ed42d5b734288baec69ee9
#
_cell.length_a   1.000
_cell.length_b   1.000
_cell.length_c   1.000
_cell.angle_alpha   90.00
_cell.angle_beta   90.00
_cell.angle_gamma   90.00
#
_symmetry.space_group_name_H-M   'P 1'
#
loop_
_entity.id
_entity.type
_entity.pdbx_description
1 polymer ?
#
loop_
_entity_poly.entity_id
_entity_poly.type
_entity_poly.pdbx_seq_one_letter_code
_entity_poly.pdbx_strand_id
1 'polypeptide(L)'
;MAETLQCPSCGAPLDYDPRAEAETLRCPFCESTVMLPKRERQFAQPPIVIERKPPRDSTAVTAGVIVAVVSVIVTAAVIAYAFHSYYSTSTGARPSTGSSNTKNSLASKGAGDGSAQPELSFGSEGIGPGNFTDARSIALDAEGHIYVGEYSGGRIQVFDPSGKFLTQWTADRKMPLRGMSADRRGTVYVVQSGTIKRYEGTTGKDLGALAAGGYDDVTTAADGGLVAFSWQARDDITRLDSSGRVTKTIRAAISGQTEKSELNARVACDGAGNVYALGTFNNAVFKFSPEGKFLTQFGGDGDQAGQFRAPSAIAVDNQGRVYVADFKGVQVFDPQGRYLGLMKVKGAASGLVFNDRGELFVVARTQVSKFPPFNP
;
A
#
# COMPACT_ATOMS: atom_id res chain seq x y z
N MET A 1 2.82 -52.34 6.29
CA MET A 1 4.07 -52.54 5.59
C MET A 1 5.03 -51.50 6.08
N ALA A 2 6.25 -51.89 6.45
CA ALA A 2 7.29 -50.93 6.84
C ALA A 2 7.65 -50.04 5.63
N GLU A 3 7.83 -48.76 5.88
CA GLU A 3 8.31 -47.79 4.90
C GLU A 3 9.75 -47.43 5.23
N THR A 4 10.58 -47.17 4.19
CA THR A 4 11.99 -46.86 4.36
C THR A 4 12.22 -45.36 4.05
N LEU A 5 12.90 -44.65 4.96
CA LEU A 5 13.35 -43.28 4.73
C LEU A 5 14.89 -43.20 4.88
N GLN A 6 15.52 -42.20 4.29
CA GLN A 6 16.97 -41.98 4.46
C GLN A 6 17.22 -41.02 5.63
N CYS A 7 18.20 -41.37 6.47
CA CYS A 7 18.63 -40.49 7.55
C CYS A 7 19.24 -39.19 6.98
N PRO A 8 18.70 -38.00 7.32
CA PRO A 8 19.24 -36.75 6.78
C PRO A 8 20.64 -36.40 7.25
N SER A 9 21.14 -37.04 8.31
CA SER A 9 22.49 -36.80 8.85
C SER A 9 23.57 -37.69 8.26
N CYS A 10 23.25 -38.95 7.94
CA CYS A 10 24.30 -39.93 7.44
C CYS A 10 23.87 -40.69 6.18
N GLY A 11 22.67 -40.46 5.64
CA GLY A 11 22.17 -41.13 4.44
C GLY A 11 21.77 -42.61 4.62
N ALA A 12 21.91 -43.19 5.81
CA ALA A 12 21.58 -44.60 6.04
C ALA A 12 20.08 -44.86 5.89
N PRO A 13 19.66 -46.04 5.34
CA PRO A 13 18.25 -46.40 5.26
C PRO A 13 17.69 -46.72 6.65
N LEU A 14 16.51 -46.21 6.96
CA LEU A 14 15.80 -46.38 8.21
C LEU A 14 14.39 -46.92 7.92
N ASP A 15 14.11 -48.11 8.40
CA ASP A 15 12.80 -48.72 8.27
C ASP A 15 11.94 -48.30 9.44
N TYR A 16 10.70 -47.83 9.17
CA TYR A 16 9.74 -47.44 10.19
C TYR A 16 8.33 -47.94 9.85
N ASP A 17 7.52 -48.13 10.89
CA ASP A 17 6.10 -48.44 10.71
C ASP A 17 5.31 -47.14 10.67
N PRO A 18 4.69 -46.79 9.52
CA PRO A 18 3.91 -45.57 9.41
C PRO A 18 2.61 -45.56 10.24
N ARG A 19 2.28 -46.69 10.90
CA ARG A 19 1.15 -46.84 11.84
C ARG A 19 1.53 -46.62 13.30
N ALA A 20 2.84 -46.62 13.60
CA ALA A 20 3.32 -46.35 14.94
C ALA A 20 3.05 -44.91 15.33
N GLU A 21 2.67 -44.67 16.56
CA GLU A 21 2.40 -43.32 17.11
C GLU A 21 3.71 -42.53 17.38
N ALA A 22 4.87 -43.11 17.06
CA ALA A 22 6.17 -42.48 17.25
C ALA A 22 6.33 -41.29 16.29
N GLU A 23 6.64 -40.12 16.83
CA GLU A 23 6.92 -38.90 16.02
C GLU A 23 8.41 -38.82 15.61
N THR A 24 9.27 -39.59 16.24
CA THR A 24 10.72 -39.58 16.01
C THR A 24 11.30 -41.00 16.01
N LEU A 25 12.37 -41.18 15.24
CA LEU A 25 13.18 -42.42 15.22
C LEU A 25 14.64 -42.07 15.44
N ARG A 26 15.34 -42.84 16.28
CA ARG A 26 16.82 -42.69 16.45
C ARG A 26 17.53 -43.50 15.42
N CYS A 27 18.42 -42.86 14.65
CA CYS A 27 19.23 -43.55 13.64
C CYS A 27 20.22 -44.52 14.30
N PRO A 28 20.21 -45.81 13.97
CA PRO A 28 21.13 -46.80 14.57
C PRO A 28 22.58 -46.63 14.10
N PHE A 29 22.84 -45.86 13.05
CA PHE A 29 24.16 -45.66 12.46
C PHE A 29 24.89 -44.40 12.96
N CYS A 30 24.17 -43.30 13.19
CA CYS A 30 24.77 -42.02 13.62
C CYS A 30 24.11 -41.44 14.88
N GLU A 31 23.20 -42.16 15.48
CA GLU A 31 22.47 -41.83 16.71
C GLU A 31 21.64 -40.52 16.66
N SER A 32 21.58 -39.84 15.52
CA SER A 32 20.74 -38.67 15.35
C SER A 32 19.25 -38.99 15.44
N THR A 33 18.46 -38.08 16.00
CA THR A 33 17.00 -38.22 16.06
C THR A 33 16.40 -37.68 14.74
N VAL A 34 15.63 -38.50 14.06
CA VAL A 34 14.98 -38.21 12.78
C VAL A 34 13.49 -38.09 13.00
N MET A 35 12.86 -36.99 12.54
CA MET A 35 11.42 -36.79 12.57
C MET A 35 10.75 -37.63 11.50
N LEU A 36 9.74 -38.39 11.88
CA LEU A 36 8.95 -39.20 10.95
C LEU A 36 7.88 -38.34 10.27
N PRO A 37 7.61 -38.54 8.95
CA PRO A 37 6.57 -37.78 8.25
C PRO A 37 5.20 -38.10 8.83
N LYS A 38 4.47 -37.08 9.28
CA LYS A 38 3.08 -37.23 9.72
C LYS A 38 2.21 -37.53 8.50
N ARG A 39 1.50 -38.65 8.54
CA ARG A 39 0.44 -38.92 7.56
C ARG A 39 -0.72 -37.98 7.81
N GLU A 40 -1.02 -37.09 6.88
CA GLU A 40 -2.29 -36.41 6.86
C GLU A 40 -3.41 -37.46 6.83
N ARG A 41 -4.22 -37.51 7.89
CA ARG A 41 -5.45 -38.29 7.85
C ARG A 41 -6.33 -37.67 6.78
N GLN A 42 -6.46 -38.33 5.64
CA GLN A 42 -7.53 -38.06 4.71
C GLN A 42 -8.84 -38.32 5.48
N PHE A 43 -9.43 -37.24 6.00
CA PHE A 43 -10.83 -37.29 6.42
C PHE A 43 -11.60 -37.62 5.15
N ALA A 44 -12.19 -38.80 5.09
CA ALA A 44 -13.17 -39.16 4.07
C ALA A 44 -14.25 -38.06 4.13
N GLN A 45 -14.30 -37.26 3.08
CA GLN A 45 -15.37 -36.27 2.94
C GLN A 45 -16.68 -37.05 2.98
N PRO A 46 -17.66 -36.63 3.81
CA PRO A 46 -18.98 -37.26 3.77
C PRO A 46 -19.55 -37.11 2.34
N PRO A 47 -20.28 -38.07 1.82
CA PRO A 47 -20.84 -38.00 0.48
C PRO A 47 -21.64 -36.71 0.35
N ILE A 48 -21.32 -35.93 -0.69
CA ILE A 48 -22.07 -34.72 -1.03
C ILE A 48 -23.48 -35.18 -1.41
N VAL A 49 -24.44 -35.05 -0.50
CA VAL A 49 -25.86 -35.20 -0.82
C VAL A 49 -26.24 -33.96 -1.63
N ILE A 50 -26.31 -34.14 -2.95
CA ILE A 50 -26.87 -33.12 -3.84
C ILE A 50 -28.37 -33.12 -3.62
N GLU A 51 -28.85 -32.32 -2.68
CA GLU A 51 -30.26 -31.98 -2.60
C GLU A 51 -30.67 -31.27 -3.89
N ARG A 52 -31.36 -31.95 -4.78
CA ARG A 52 -31.95 -31.34 -5.98
C ARG A 52 -33.06 -30.39 -5.51
N LYS A 53 -32.74 -29.09 -5.50
CA LYS A 53 -33.72 -28.04 -5.29
C LYS A 53 -34.84 -28.19 -6.31
N PRO A 54 -36.11 -28.13 -5.92
CA PRO A 54 -37.23 -28.20 -6.87
C PRO A 54 -37.15 -27.05 -7.88
N PRO A 55 -37.67 -27.19 -9.10
CA PRO A 55 -37.64 -26.13 -10.11
C PRO A 55 -38.33 -24.89 -9.56
N ARG A 56 -37.62 -23.77 -9.59
CA ARG A 56 -38.15 -22.45 -9.22
C ARG A 56 -39.21 -22.09 -10.24
N ASP A 57 -40.42 -21.78 -9.78
CA ASP A 57 -41.48 -21.24 -10.62
C ASP A 57 -40.99 -19.99 -11.35
N SER A 58 -41.15 -19.98 -12.65
CA SER A 58 -40.69 -18.90 -13.55
C SER A 58 -41.30 -17.53 -13.24
N THR A 59 -42.41 -17.48 -12.52
CA THR A 59 -43.09 -16.27 -12.06
C THR A 59 -42.31 -15.45 -11.01
N ALA A 60 -41.55 -16.14 -10.14
CA ALA A 60 -40.74 -15.44 -9.12
C ALA A 60 -39.50 -14.74 -9.70
N VAL A 61 -38.92 -15.27 -10.80
CA VAL A 61 -37.76 -14.68 -11.44
C VAL A 61 -38.16 -13.40 -12.20
N THR A 62 -39.36 -13.40 -12.83
CA THR A 62 -39.87 -12.22 -13.54
C THR A 62 -40.17 -11.05 -12.60
N ALA A 63 -40.73 -11.32 -11.42
CA ALA A 63 -41.00 -10.31 -10.41
C ALA A 63 -39.69 -9.69 -9.85
N GLY A 64 -38.66 -10.50 -9.59
CA GLY A 64 -37.38 -10.01 -9.11
C GLY A 64 -36.63 -9.11 -10.12
N VAL A 65 -36.68 -9.45 -11.39
CA VAL A 65 -36.08 -8.64 -12.48
C VAL A 65 -36.81 -7.31 -12.64
N ILE A 66 -38.16 -7.30 -12.57
CA ILE A 66 -38.96 -6.06 -12.67
C ILE A 66 -38.64 -5.12 -11.51
N VAL A 67 -38.56 -5.62 -10.28
CA VAL A 67 -38.21 -4.79 -9.09
C VAL A 67 -36.79 -4.23 -9.22
N ALA A 68 -35.83 -4.98 -9.70
CA ALA A 68 -34.47 -4.50 -9.92
C ALA A 68 -34.41 -3.40 -11.00
N VAL A 69 -35.11 -3.56 -12.12
CA VAL A 69 -35.16 -2.58 -13.21
C VAL A 69 -35.86 -1.29 -12.74
N VAL A 70 -36.98 -1.39 -12.02
CA VAL A 70 -37.67 -0.22 -11.47
C VAL A 70 -36.80 0.52 -10.46
N SER A 71 -36.04 -0.18 -9.60
CA SER A 71 -35.12 0.42 -8.65
C SER A 71 -34.01 1.22 -9.36
N VAL A 72 -33.42 0.69 -10.43
CA VAL A 72 -32.40 1.40 -11.22
C VAL A 72 -32.97 2.65 -11.89
N ILE A 73 -34.18 2.58 -12.45
CA ILE A 73 -34.83 3.73 -13.09
C ILE A 73 -35.14 4.84 -12.07
N VAL A 74 -35.65 4.47 -10.90
CA VAL A 74 -35.93 5.44 -9.81
C VAL A 74 -34.65 6.11 -9.34
N THR A 75 -33.58 5.34 -9.16
CA THR A 75 -32.28 5.90 -8.73
C THR A 75 -31.72 6.87 -9.78
N ALA A 76 -31.80 6.52 -11.07
CA ALA A 76 -31.36 7.39 -12.15
C ALA A 76 -32.19 8.69 -12.22
N ALA A 77 -33.52 8.61 -12.02
CA ALA A 77 -34.40 9.77 -11.98
C ALA A 77 -34.10 10.70 -10.80
N VAL A 78 -33.80 10.17 -9.61
CA VAL A 78 -33.42 10.95 -8.43
C VAL A 78 -32.08 11.66 -8.66
N ILE A 79 -31.11 11.00 -9.26
CA ILE A 79 -29.81 11.60 -9.61
C ILE A 79 -29.99 12.71 -10.66
N ALA A 80 -30.79 12.47 -11.70
CA ALA A 80 -31.08 13.50 -12.73
C ALA A 80 -31.81 14.71 -12.14
N TYR A 81 -32.76 14.50 -11.23
CA TYR A 81 -33.49 15.59 -10.53
C TYR A 81 -32.54 16.38 -9.61
N ALA A 82 -31.67 15.72 -8.87
CA ALA A 82 -30.65 16.38 -8.04
C ALA A 82 -29.68 17.22 -8.88
N PHE A 83 -29.24 16.67 -10.03
CA PHE A 83 -28.40 17.41 -10.99
C PHE A 83 -29.15 18.64 -11.55
N HIS A 84 -30.40 18.49 -11.98
CA HIS A 84 -31.20 19.58 -12.50
C HIS A 84 -31.42 20.66 -11.45
N SER A 85 -31.73 20.30 -10.21
CA SER A 85 -31.91 21.24 -9.10
C SER A 85 -30.61 21.99 -8.77
N TYR A 86 -29.44 21.28 -8.80
CA TYR A 86 -28.15 21.91 -8.58
C TYR A 86 -27.77 22.93 -9.66
N TYR A 87 -28.06 22.65 -10.93
CA TYR A 87 -27.79 23.58 -12.04
C TYR A 87 -28.80 24.71 -12.15
N SER A 88 -30.05 24.53 -11.73
CA SER A 88 -31.09 25.58 -11.78
C SER A 88 -30.91 26.66 -10.73
N THR A 89 -30.17 26.38 -9.64
CA THR A 89 -29.90 27.38 -8.58
C THR A 89 -28.66 28.25 -8.85
N SER A 90 -27.88 27.97 -9.89
CA SER A 90 -26.65 28.70 -10.21
C SER A 90 -26.75 29.81 -11.24
N THR A 91 -27.97 30.10 -11.78
CA THR A 91 -28.18 31.15 -12.79
C THR A 91 -29.02 32.33 -12.31
N GLY A 92 -28.66 32.91 -11.20
CA GLY A 92 -29.38 34.07 -10.69
C GLY A 92 -28.62 34.93 -9.71
N ALA A 93 -27.57 35.63 -10.16
CA ALA A 93 -27.02 36.72 -9.36
C ALA A 93 -26.78 37.97 -10.25
N ARG A 94 -27.62 38.97 -10.06
CA ARG A 94 -27.45 40.35 -10.55
C ARG A 94 -26.44 41.09 -9.68
N PRO A 95 -25.58 41.97 -10.19
CA PRO A 95 -24.67 42.75 -9.38
C PRO A 95 -25.41 43.94 -8.74
N SER A 96 -25.26 44.16 -7.44
CA SER A 96 -25.61 45.39 -6.76
C SER A 96 -24.34 46.08 -6.27
N THR A 97 -24.24 47.33 -6.65
CA THR A 97 -23.23 48.33 -6.30
C THR A 97 -23.33 48.76 -4.84
N GLY A 98 -22.17 48.96 -4.20
CA GLY A 98 -21.88 50.03 -3.26
C GLY A 98 -22.17 49.79 -1.78
N SER A 99 -21.12 49.70 -0.99
CA SER A 99 -20.80 50.69 0.04
C SER A 99 -19.68 50.20 0.97
N SER A 100 -18.70 51.06 1.12
CA SER A 100 -17.58 50.93 2.05
C SER A 100 -18.05 50.90 3.51
N ASN A 101 -17.55 49.95 4.30
CA ASN A 101 -17.36 50.14 5.73
C ASN A 101 -16.18 49.33 6.27
N THR A 102 -15.13 50.05 6.61
CA THR A 102 -13.93 49.63 7.28
C THR A 102 -14.29 49.19 8.71
N LYS A 103 -14.10 47.92 9.03
CA LYS A 103 -13.94 47.47 10.42
C LYS A 103 -12.78 46.53 10.52
N ASN A 104 -11.74 46.96 11.21
CA ASN A 104 -10.61 46.20 11.67
C ASN A 104 -11.11 44.94 12.40
N SER A 105 -10.82 43.77 11.85
CA SER A 105 -10.78 42.55 12.61
C SER A 105 -9.37 41.97 12.47
N LEU A 106 -8.71 41.74 13.61
CA LEU A 106 -7.46 41.02 13.71
C LEU A 106 -7.66 39.65 13.06
N ALA A 107 -7.20 39.54 11.81
CA ALA A 107 -7.11 38.26 11.15
C ALA A 107 -5.98 37.46 11.82
N SER A 108 -6.34 36.36 12.48
CA SER A 108 -5.41 35.26 12.74
C SER A 108 -4.77 34.90 11.40
N LYS A 109 -3.44 34.94 11.33
CA LYS A 109 -2.68 34.43 10.20
C LYS A 109 -3.07 32.97 10.04
N GLY A 110 -3.97 32.69 9.11
CA GLY A 110 -4.25 31.33 8.62
C GLY A 110 -2.96 30.75 8.07
N ALA A 111 -2.70 29.50 8.42
CA ALA A 111 -1.64 28.71 7.82
C ALA A 111 -1.67 28.91 6.30
N GLY A 112 -0.56 29.28 5.70
CA GLY A 112 -0.47 29.64 4.30
C GLY A 112 -1.01 28.51 3.43
N ASP A 113 -1.87 28.82 2.48
CA ASP A 113 -2.20 27.96 1.35
C ASP A 113 -0.93 27.88 0.49
N GLY A 114 -0.01 27.00 0.93
CA GLY A 114 1.28 26.77 0.26
C GLY A 114 1.04 26.03 -1.04
N SER A 115 0.60 26.73 -2.08
CA SER A 115 0.57 26.18 -3.43
C SER A 115 2.01 26.08 -3.97
N ALA A 116 2.80 25.15 -3.40
CA ALA A 116 4.10 24.82 -3.96
C ALA A 116 3.90 24.35 -5.40
N GLN A 117 4.45 25.09 -6.35
CA GLN A 117 4.44 24.67 -7.74
C GLN A 117 5.50 23.58 -7.92
N PRO A 118 5.22 22.53 -8.72
CA PRO A 118 6.23 21.53 -9.01
C PRO A 118 7.37 22.14 -9.82
N GLU A 119 8.61 21.82 -9.46
CA GLU A 119 9.81 22.20 -10.22
C GLU A 119 10.00 21.35 -11.47
N LEU A 120 9.47 20.13 -11.47
CA LEU A 120 9.51 19.18 -12.55
C LEU A 120 8.19 18.43 -12.62
N SER A 121 7.69 18.22 -13.85
CA SER A 121 6.55 17.32 -14.08
C SER A 121 6.77 16.58 -15.39
N PHE A 122 6.51 15.27 -15.38
CA PHE A 122 6.61 14.42 -16.56
C PHE A 122 5.57 13.30 -16.53
N GLY A 123 5.36 12.65 -17.65
CA GLY A 123 4.34 11.63 -17.83
C GLY A 123 3.02 12.21 -18.33
N SER A 124 2.28 11.36 -19.04
CA SER A 124 0.92 11.62 -19.50
C SER A 124 0.16 10.30 -19.61
N GLU A 125 -1.13 10.35 -19.88
CA GLU A 125 -1.94 9.15 -20.09
C GLU A 125 -1.50 8.41 -21.36
N GLY A 126 -1.30 7.09 -21.25
CA GLY A 126 -0.95 6.23 -22.38
C GLY A 126 -0.11 5.01 -22.02
N ILE A 127 0.23 4.21 -23.02
CA ILE A 127 0.93 2.92 -22.87
C ILE A 127 2.41 2.98 -23.34
N GLY A 128 2.83 4.05 -23.99
CA GLY A 128 4.19 4.20 -24.52
C GLY A 128 5.23 4.56 -23.44
N PRO A 129 6.52 4.62 -23.82
CA PRO A 129 7.58 5.12 -22.96
C PRO A 129 7.26 6.52 -22.43
N GLY A 130 7.42 6.74 -21.13
CA GLY A 130 7.10 8.01 -20.49
C GLY A 130 5.61 8.27 -20.24
N ASN A 131 4.71 7.35 -20.65
CA ASN A 131 3.27 7.46 -20.42
C ASN A 131 2.78 6.40 -19.45
N PHE A 132 1.72 6.70 -18.70
CA PHE A 132 1.17 5.83 -17.67
C PHE A 132 -0.34 5.67 -17.84
N THR A 133 -0.85 4.49 -17.46
CA THR A 133 -2.29 4.23 -17.37
C THR A 133 -2.79 4.27 -15.92
N ASP A 134 -2.02 3.69 -15.00
CA ASP A 134 -2.37 3.62 -13.58
C ASP A 134 -1.10 3.45 -12.72
N ALA A 135 -0.21 4.45 -12.76
CA ALA A 135 0.98 4.49 -11.92
C ALA A 135 0.57 4.77 -10.46
N ARG A 136 1.00 3.90 -9.54
CA ARG A 136 0.66 4.03 -8.11
C ARG A 136 1.85 3.95 -7.18
N SER A 137 2.99 3.49 -7.66
CA SER A 137 4.19 3.33 -6.86
C SER A 137 5.33 4.14 -7.45
N ILE A 138 6.14 4.73 -6.58
CA ILE A 138 7.33 5.49 -6.96
C ILE A 138 8.44 5.19 -5.97
N ALA A 139 9.67 5.03 -6.46
CA ALA A 139 10.87 4.82 -5.66
C ALA A 139 12.07 5.52 -6.29
N LEU A 140 13.09 5.80 -5.49
CA LEU A 140 14.33 6.45 -5.90
C LEU A 140 15.54 5.67 -5.38
N ASP A 141 16.64 5.69 -6.13
CA ASP A 141 17.96 5.27 -5.65
C ASP A 141 18.88 6.46 -5.32
N ALA A 142 20.10 6.18 -4.89
CA ALA A 142 21.06 7.23 -4.56
C ALA A 142 21.62 7.98 -5.79
N GLU A 143 21.52 7.42 -6.98
CA GLU A 143 21.91 8.05 -8.25
C GLU A 143 20.79 8.97 -8.76
N GLY A 144 19.61 8.90 -8.13
CA GLY A 144 18.44 9.70 -8.46
C GLY A 144 17.60 9.12 -9.60
N HIS A 145 17.82 7.85 -9.98
CA HIS A 145 16.89 7.18 -10.87
C HIS A 145 15.51 7.12 -10.24
N ILE A 146 14.50 7.43 -11.06
CA ILE A 146 13.10 7.44 -10.65
C ILE A 146 12.43 6.20 -11.22
N TYR A 147 11.98 5.30 -10.32
CA TYR A 147 11.25 4.09 -10.65
C TYR A 147 9.76 4.34 -10.47
N VAL A 148 8.97 4.19 -11.53
CA VAL A 148 7.51 4.40 -11.50
C VAL A 148 6.82 3.09 -11.85
N GLY A 149 6.06 2.54 -10.90
CA GLY A 149 5.37 1.26 -11.02
C GLY A 149 3.89 1.42 -11.30
N GLU A 150 3.39 0.72 -12.32
CA GLU A 150 1.97 0.65 -12.63
C GLU A 150 1.31 -0.51 -11.89
N TYR A 151 0.14 -0.24 -11.32
CA TYR A 151 -0.62 -1.22 -10.54
C TYR A 151 -1.01 -2.43 -11.37
N SER A 152 -1.55 -2.20 -12.56
CA SER A 152 -1.95 -3.26 -13.50
C SER A 152 -0.80 -3.62 -14.44
N GLY A 153 -0.58 -4.92 -14.65
CA GLY A 153 0.42 -5.41 -15.59
C GLY A 153 1.87 -5.35 -15.10
N GLY A 154 2.13 -4.82 -13.88
CA GLY A 154 3.44 -4.85 -13.23
C GLY A 154 4.57 -4.18 -14.00
N ARG A 155 4.26 -3.21 -14.90
CA ARG A 155 5.24 -2.44 -15.65
C ARG A 155 5.91 -1.42 -14.72
N ILE A 156 7.23 -1.37 -14.77
CA ILE A 156 8.05 -0.36 -14.09
C ILE A 156 8.82 0.42 -15.15
N GLN A 157 8.68 1.73 -15.15
CA GLN A 157 9.46 2.64 -16.00
C GLN A 157 10.52 3.34 -15.19
N VAL A 158 11.69 3.53 -15.79
CA VAL A 158 12.87 4.12 -15.16
C VAL A 158 13.19 5.44 -15.85
N PHE A 159 13.40 6.48 -15.07
CA PHE A 159 13.72 7.82 -15.54
C PHE A 159 15.00 8.30 -14.86
N ASP A 160 15.70 9.22 -15.52
CA ASP A 160 16.81 9.95 -14.92
C ASP A 160 16.29 11.05 -13.95
N PRO A 161 17.19 11.71 -13.19
CA PRO A 161 16.79 12.76 -12.25
C PRO A 161 16.07 13.96 -12.89
N SER A 162 16.18 14.14 -14.21
CA SER A 162 15.49 15.20 -14.98
C SER A 162 14.09 14.78 -15.45
N GLY A 163 13.67 13.53 -15.18
CA GLY A 163 12.40 12.96 -15.65
C GLY A 163 12.44 12.45 -17.09
N LYS A 164 13.61 12.31 -17.69
CA LYS A 164 13.77 11.72 -19.02
C LYS A 164 13.69 10.20 -18.91
N PHE A 165 12.85 9.58 -19.75
CA PHE A 165 12.74 8.13 -19.84
C PHE A 165 14.09 7.48 -20.22
N LEU A 166 14.48 6.46 -19.49
CA LEU A 166 15.68 5.66 -19.72
C LEU A 166 15.32 4.27 -20.27
N THR A 167 14.52 3.54 -19.54
CA THR A 167 14.16 2.15 -19.86
C THR A 167 12.86 1.74 -19.15
N GLN A 168 12.40 0.54 -19.46
CA GLN A 168 11.29 -0.09 -18.74
C GLN A 168 11.48 -1.59 -18.69
N TRP A 169 10.90 -2.20 -17.66
CA TRP A 169 10.82 -3.63 -17.49
C TRP A 169 9.49 -4.02 -16.84
N THR A 170 9.23 -5.30 -16.71
CA THR A 170 7.96 -5.80 -16.17
C THR A 170 8.25 -6.90 -15.18
N ALA A 171 7.68 -6.78 -13.98
CA ALA A 171 7.65 -7.85 -12.98
C ALA A 171 6.62 -8.94 -13.39
N ASP A 172 5.74 -9.39 -12.52
CA ASP A 172 4.68 -10.33 -12.93
C ASP A 172 3.51 -9.57 -13.59
N ARG A 173 3.26 -9.86 -14.88
CA ARG A 173 2.18 -9.24 -15.66
C ARG A 173 0.77 -9.62 -15.20
N LYS A 174 0.63 -10.75 -14.53
CA LYS A 174 -0.68 -11.30 -14.14
C LYS A 174 -1.14 -10.78 -12.79
N MET A 175 -0.21 -10.25 -12.00
CA MET A 175 -0.46 -9.84 -10.63
C MET A 175 -0.33 -8.33 -10.46
N PRO A 176 -1.22 -7.70 -9.69
CA PRO A 176 -1.12 -6.27 -9.41
C PRO A 176 0.15 -5.97 -8.61
N LEU A 177 0.82 -4.87 -8.95
CA LEU A 177 1.92 -4.32 -8.18
C LEU A 177 1.34 -3.55 -6.99
N ARG A 178 1.46 -4.10 -5.80
CA ARG A 178 0.84 -3.57 -4.59
C ARG A 178 1.70 -2.54 -3.87
N GLY A 179 3.00 -2.81 -3.76
CA GLY A 179 3.97 -1.93 -3.13
C GLY A 179 5.30 -1.99 -3.86
N MET A 180 6.07 -0.91 -3.78
CA MET A 180 7.40 -0.82 -4.37
C MET A 180 8.27 0.14 -3.57
N SER A 181 9.52 -0.24 -3.35
CA SER A 181 10.56 0.59 -2.77
C SER A 181 11.89 0.32 -3.45
N ALA A 182 12.87 1.19 -3.31
CA ALA A 182 14.22 0.96 -3.80
C ALA A 182 15.25 1.26 -2.70
N ASP A 183 16.36 0.51 -2.69
CA ASP A 183 17.48 0.86 -1.85
C ASP A 183 18.43 1.83 -2.56
N ARG A 184 19.38 2.37 -1.81
CA ARG A 184 20.37 3.32 -2.33
C ARG A 184 21.28 2.76 -3.43
N ARG A 185 21.34 1.43 -3.60
CA ARG A 185 22.16 0.74 -4.61
C ARG A 185 21.40 0.44 -5.89
N GLY A 186 20.14 0.86 -5.98
CA GLY A 186 19.28 0.61 -7.13
C GLY A 186 18.64 -0.77 -7.15
N THR A 187 18.60 -1.50 -6.02
CA THR A 187 17.76 -2.69 -5.92
C THR A 187 16.32 -2.27 -5.70
N VAL A 188 15.44 -2.66 -6.60
CA VAL A 188 13.99 -2.39 -6.51
C VAL A 188 13.30 -3.60 -5.88
N TYR A 189 12.56 -3.35 -4.81
CA TYR A 189 11.73 -4.31 -4.11
C TYR A 189 10.28 -4.16 -4.56
N VAL A 190 9.68 -5.22 -5.05
CA VAL A 190 8.32 -5.23 -5.59
C VAL A 190 7.47 -6.23 -4.81
N VAL A 191 6.28 -5.79 -4.38
CA VAL A 191 5.29 -6.65 -3.72
C VAL A 191 4.22 -7.08 -4.72
N GLN A 192 4.17 -8.37 -4.98
CA GLN A 192 3.13 -9.02 -5.79
C GLN A 192 2.79 -10.37 -5.16
N SER A 193 1.50 -10.72 -5.12
CA SER A 193 1.00 -11.99 -4.55
C SER A 193 1.53 -12.29 -3.13
N GLY A 194 1.67 -11.26 -2.30
CA GLY A 194 2.17 -11.41 -0.93
C GLY A 194 3.65 -11.70 -0.80
N THR A 195 4.42 -11.61 -1.89
CA THR A 195 5.86 -11.87 -1.95
C THR A 195 6.62 -10.60 -2.28
N ILE A 196 7.70 -10.33 -1.56
CA ILE A 196 8.67 -9.29 -1.89
C ILE A 196 9.72 -9.90 -2.80
N LYS A 197 9.80 -9.44 -4.03
CA LYS A 197 10.84 -9.79 -5.01
C LYS A 197 11.82 -8.66 -5.18
N ARG A 198 13.06 -8.99 -5.55
CA ARG A 198 14.14 -8.03 -5.82
C ARG A 198 14.45 -7.99 -7.30
N TYR A 199 14.70 -6.79 -7.79
CA TYR A 199 15.13 -6.56 -9.17
C TYR A 199 16.29 -5.57 -9.21
N GLU A 200 17.21 -5.74 -10.15
CA GLU A 200 18.15 -4.69 -10.52
C GLU A 200 17.36 -3.57 -11.21
N GLY A 201 17.34 -2.38 -10.62
CA GLY A 201 16.36 -1.35 -10.96
C GLY A 201 16.43 -0.88 -12.40
N THR A 202 17.64 -0.67 -12.95
CA THR A 202 17.82 -0.15 -14.31
C THR A 202 17.63 -1.21 -15.40
N THR A 203 17.86 -2.49 -15.13
CA THR A 203 17.74 -3.56 -16.12
C THR A 203 16.51 -4.43 -15.97
N GLY A 204 15.90 -4.44 -14.78
CA GLY A 204 14.80 -5.35 -14.43
C GLY A 204 15.23 -6.80 -14.26
N LYS A 205 16.54 -7.07 -14.12
CA LYS A 205 17.04 -8.43 -13.85
C LYS A 205 16.45 -8.94 -12.54
N ASP A 206 15.76 -10.07 -12.58
CA ASP A 206 15.20 -10.74 -11.40
C ASP A 206 16.34 -11.25 -10.51
N LEU A 207 16.40 -10.75 -9.28
CA LEU A 207 17.36 -11.16 -8.24
C LEU A 207 16.74 -12.15 -7.25
N GLY A 208 15.54 -12.63 -7.55
CA GLY A 208 14.81 -13.62 -6.77
C GLY A 208 13.93 -13.06 -5.67
N ALA A 209 13.14 -13.95 -5.09
CA ALA A 209 12.29 -13.63 -3.94
C ALA A 209 13.17 -13.38 -2.70
N LEU A 210 12.83 -12.32 -1.96
CA LEU A 210 13.47 -12.00 -0.69
C LEU A 210 12.69 -12.60 0.48
N ALA A 211 11.36 -12.37 0.50
CA ALA A 211 10.49 -12.82 1.56
C ALA A 211 9.08 -13.10 1.04
N ALA A 212 8.42 -14.12 1.60
CA ALA A 212 7.02 -14.45 1.38
C ALA A 212 6.30 -14.47 2.73
N GLY A 213 5.21 -13.73 2.86
CA GLY A 213 4.50 -13.59 4.15
C GLY A 213 3.16 -12.85 4.03
N GLY A 214 2.56 -12.85 2.82
CA GLY A 214 1.30 -12.17 2.58
C GLY A 214 1.44 -10.65 2.62
N TYR A 215 2.59 -10.12 2.19
CA TYR A 215 2.86 -8.68 2.20
C TYR A 215 2.05 -7.92 1.14
N ASP A 216 1.67 -6.70 1.47
CA ASP A 216 0.92 -5.80 0.59
C ASP A 216 1.63 -4.48 0.34
N ASP A 217 2.51 -4.07 1.24
CA ASP A 217 3.34 -2.87 1.07
C ASP A 217 4.73 -3.08 1.65
N VAL A 218 5.71 -2.32 1.15
CA VAL A 218 7.10 -2.39 1.57
C VAL A 218 7.78 -1.03 1.44
N THR A 219 8.60 -0.70 2.44
CA THR A 219 9.52 0.44 2.38
C THR A 219 10.92 0.04 2.84
N THR A 220 11.94 0.70 2.31
CA THR A 220 13.31 0.54 2.77
C THR A 220 13.53 1.34 4.05
N ALA A 221 14.30 0.78 4.99
CA ALA A 221 14.70 1.43 6.22
C ALA A 221 16.13 1.97 6.12
N ALA A 222 16.48 2.94 6.97
CA ALA A 222 17.80 3.59 6.96
C ALA A 222 18.97 2.63 7.26
N ASP A 223 18.70 1.53 7.96
CA ASP A 223 19.67 0.47 8.29
C ASP A 223 19.92 -0.50 7.12
N GLY A 224 19.28 -0.28 5.96
CA GLY A 224 19.36 -1.15 4.78
C GLY A 224 18.44 -2.37 4.85
N GLY A 225 17.64 -2.50 5.88
CA GLY A 225 16.55 -3.47 5.98
C GLY A 225 15.26 -2.97 5.32
N LEU A 226 14.19 -3.73 5.51
CA LEU A 226 12.86 -3.40 5.01
C LEU A 226 11.83 -3.37 6.14
N VAL A 227 10.78 -2.59 5.94
CA VAL A 227 9.54 -2.67 6.72
C VAL A 227 8.40 -3.01 5.76
N ALA A 228 7.64 -4.04 6.08
CA ALA A 228 6.54 -4.53 5.25
C ALA A 228 5.25 -4.67 6.06
N PHE A 229 4.12 -4.41 5.41
CA PHE A 229 2.78 -4.57 5.96
C PHE A 229 2.11 -5.81 5.37
N SER A 230 1.37 -6.54 6.20
CA SER A 230 0.56 -7.70 5.78
C SER A 230 -0.82 -7.69 6.43
N TRP A 231 -1.89 -7.52 5.65
CA TRP A 231 -3.26 -7.64 6.14
C TRP A 231 -3.65 -9.12 6.40
N GLN A 232 -3.07 -10.07 5.65
CA GLN A 232 -3.33 -11.51 5.83
C GLN A 232 -2.87 -12.02 7.20
N ALA A 233 -1.84 -11.37 7.76
CA ALA A 233 -1.34 -11.62 9.11
C ALA A 233 -1.97 -10.67 10.16
N ARG A 234 -3.22 -10.28 9.99
CA ARG A 234 -3.97 -9.36 10.91
C ARG A 234 -3.31 -7.99 11.05
N ASP A 235 -3.02 -7.33 9.94
CA ASP A 235 -2.36 -6.02 9.90
C ASP A 235 -1.02 -5.96 10.67
N ASP A 236 -0.23 -7.05 10.57
CA ASP A 236 1.11 -7.08 11.13
C ASP A 236 2.08 -6.22 10.32
N ILE A 237 2.97 -5.54 11.02
CA ILE A 237 4.13 -4.87 10.41
C ILE A 237 5.38 -5.65 10.76
N THR A 238 6.13 -6.04 9.73
CA THR A 238 7.33 -6.87 9.87
C THR A 238 8.56 -6.09 9.45
N ARG A 239 9.60 -6.07 10.27
CA ARG A 239 10.94 -5.62 9.89
C ARG A 239 11.75 -6.81 9.41
N LEU A 240 12.43 -6.62 8.30
CA LEU A 240 13.28 -7.61 7.65
C LEU A 240 14.71 -7.04 7.55
N ASP A 241 15.71 -7.86 7.76
CA ASP A 241 17.08 -7.47 7.40
C ASP A 241 17.30 -7.57 5.87
N SER A 242 18.44 -7.13 5.39
CA SER A 242 18.81 -7.14 3.97
C SER A 242 18.81 -8.54 3.33
N SER A 243 18.84 -9.60 4.14
CA SER A 243 18.72 -10.99 3.68
C SER A 243 17.29 -11.48 3.59
N GLY A 244 16.32 -10.69 4.06
CA GLY A 244 14.89 -11.04 4.12
C GLY A 244 14.49 -11.80 5.38
N ARG A 245 15.39 -11.92 6.36
CA ARG A 245 15.06 -12.54 7.65
C ARG A 245 14.27 -11.57 8.51
N VAL A 246 13.19 -12.06 9.10
CA VAL A 246 12.38 -11.29 10.05
C VAL A 246 13.20 -10.98 11.31
N THR A 247 13.35 -9.70 11.62
CA THR A 247 14.03 -9.21 12.82
C THR A 247 13.05 -8.76 13.90
N LYS A 248 11.86 -8.28 13.49
CA LYS A 248 10.82 -7.79 14.37
C LYS A 248 9.44 -7.91 13.72
N THR A 249 8.42 -8.17 14.54
CA THR A 249 7.01 -8.09 14.11
C THR A 249 6.22 -7.27 15.13
N ILE A 250 5.49 -6.27 14.64
CA ILE A 250 4.47 -5.53 15.38
C ILE A 250 3.14 -6.14 15.00
N ARG A 251 2.57 -6.93 15.90
CA ARG A 251 1.33 -7.66 15.65
C ARG A 251 0.13 -6.77 15.81
N ALA A 252 -0.87 -6.94 14.95
CA ALA A 252 -2.11 -6.17 14.97
C ALA A 252 -1.82 -4.66 15.14
N ALA A 253 -0.94 -4.14 14.29
CA ALA A 253 -0.34 -2.81 14.47
C ALA A 253 -1.40 -1.71 14.54
N ILE A 254 -2.44 -1.79 13.73
CA ILE A 254 -3.54 -0.82 13.66
C ILE A 254 -4.75 -1.32 14.45
N SER A 255 -5.20 -2.54 14.19
CA SER A 255 -6.37 -3.12 14.86
C SER A 255 -6.18 -3.26 16.38
N GLY A 256 -4.94 -3.48 16.83
CA GLY A 256 -4.60 -3.48 18.25
C GLY A 256 -4.69 -2.11 18.93
N GLN A 257 -4.76 -1.01 18.17
CA GLN A 257 -4.91 0.35 18.70
C GLN A 257 -6.34 0.88 18.55
N THR A 258 -7.12 0.38 17.59
CA THR A 258 -8.42 0.94 17.24
C THR A 258 -9.59 -0.03 17.41
N GLU A 259 -9.33 -1.31 17.63
CA GLU A 259 -10.31 -2.40 17.63
C GLU A 259 -11.06 -2.54 16.28
N LYS A 260 -10.59 -1.85 15.23
CA LYS A 260 -11.13 -1.89 13.87
C LYS A 260 -10.16 -2.60 12.95
N SER A 261 -10.66 -3.44 12.06
CA SER A 261 -9.84 -4.11 11.05
C SER A 261 -9.19 -3.10 10.10
N GLU A 262 -7.94 -3.36 9.73
CA GLU A 262 -7.25 -2.67 8.65
C GLU A 262 -6.90 -3.65 7.54
N LEU A 263 -7.41 -3.41 6.35
CA LEU A 263 -7.24 -4.30 5.19
C LEU A 263 -6.22 -3.78 4.18
N ASN A 264 -5.82 -2.52 4.31
CA ASN A 264 -4.86 -1.90 3.40
C ASN A 264 -4.14 -0.76 4.11
N ALA A 265 -2.88 -0.97 4.45
CA ALA A 265 -2.05 0.10 5.00
C ALA A 265 -0.84 0.38 4.11
N ARG A 266 -0.30 1.60 4.25
CA ARG A 266 0.98 1.99 3.69
C ARG A 266 1.98 2.20 4.81
N VAL A 267 3.23 1.85 4.56
CA VAL A 267 4.28 1.98 5.57
C VAL A 267 5.39 2.92 5.12
N ALA A 268 5.90 3.69 6.07
CA ALA A 268 7.07 4.54 5.89
C ALA A 268 7.97 4.46 7.12
N CYS A 269 9.24 4.83 6.96
CA CYS A 269 10.22 4.92 8.06
C CYS A 269 10.89 6.28 8.06
N ASP A 270 11.23 6.78 9.24
CA ASP A 270 12.14 7.92 9.36
C ASP A 270 13.60 7.46 9.55
N GLY A 271 14.53 8.42 9.52
CA GLY A 271 15.96 8.17 9.71
C GLY A 271 16.35 7.64 11.10
N ALA A 272 15.49 7.81 12.11
CA ALA A 272 15.67 7.25 13.45
C ALA A 272 15.14 5.80 13.57
N GLY A 273 14.55 5.27 12.50
CA GLY A 273 13.98 3.94 12.44
C GLY A 273 12.57 3.82 13.01
N ASN A 274 11.89 4.93 13.33
CA ASN A 274 10.48 4.85 13.65
C ASN A 274 9.67 4.40 12.43
N VAL A 275 8.61 3.63 12.68
CA VAL A 275 7.72 3.11 11.65
C VAL A 275 6.40 3.87 11.70
N TYR A 276 5.93 4.27 10.54
CA TYR A 276 4.64 4.92 10.35
C TYR A 276 3.75 4.03 9.49
N ALA A 277 2.56 3.74 9.98
CA ALA A 277 1.54 2.98 9.26
C ALA A 277 0.34 3.87 8.98
N LEU A 278 0.03 4.12 7.72
CA LEU A 278 -1.19 4.79 7.29
C LEU A 278 -2.28 3.75 7.09
N GLY A 279 -3.22 3.65 8.01
CA GLY A 279 -4.42 2.85 7.86
C GLY A 279 -5.41 3.53 6.92
N THR A 280 -5.58 2.99 5.70
CA THR A 280 -6.43 3.63 4.69
C THR A 280 -7.91 3.48 4.99
N PHE A 281 -8.30 2.42 5.72
CA PHE A 281 -9.67 2.22 6.21
C PHE A 281 -9.93 2.92 7.55
N ASN A 282 -8.88 3.08 8.37
CA ASN A 282 -8.97 3.80 9.63
C ASN A 282 -8.79 5.32 9.47
N ASN A 283 -8.38 5.80 8.28
CA ASN A 283 -8.10 7.19 7.97
C ASN A 283 -7.13 7.84 8.99
N ALA A 284 -6.11 7.11 9.44
CA ALA A 284 -5.19 7.57 10.47
C ALA A 284 -3.78 7.04 10.26
N VAL A 285 -2.80 7.77 10.79
CA VAL A 285 -1.40 7.36 10.85
C VAL A 285 -1.09 6.88 12.27
N PHE A 286 -0.42 5.74 12.37
CA PHE A 286 0.05 5.11 13.61
C PHE A 286 1.57 5.10 13.60
N LYS A 287 2.19 5.67 14.63
CA LYS A 287 3.64 5.74 14.76
C LYS A 287 4.13 4.77 15.82
N PHE A 288 5.19 4.04 15.48
CA PHE A 288 5.84 3.06 16.36
C PHE A 288 7.34 3.39 16.47
N SER A 289 7.94 3.08 17.64
CA SER A 289 9.38 3.17 17.81
C SER A 289 10.11 2.07 17.01
N PRO A 290 11.45 2.13 16.88
CA PRO A 290 12.25 1.06 16.27
C PRO A 290 12.03 -0.31 16.94
N GLU A 291 11.74 -0.32 18.24
CA GLU A 291 11.46 -1.53 19.04
C GLU A 291 10.02 -2.02 18.85
N GLY A 292 9.18 -1.31 18.08
CA GLY A 292 7.79 -1.65 17.80
C GLY A 292 6.80 -1.21 18.89
N LYS A 293 7.19 -0.29 19.79
CA LYS A 293 6.29 0.30 20.77
C LYS A 293 5.41 1.36 20.09
N PHE A 294 4.10 1.30 20.30
CA PHE A 294 3.18 2.36 19.87
C PHE A 294 3.54 3.68 20.55
N LEU A 295 3.64 4.75 19.77
CA LEU A 295 4.01 6.08 20.24
C LEU A 295 2.85 7.07 20.17
N THR A 296 2.19 7.17 19.03
CA THR A 296 1.09 8.11 18.82
C THR A 296 0.25 7.74 17.58
N GLN A 297 -0.93 8.32 17.51
CA GLN A 297 -1.85 8.27 16.37
C GLN A 297 -2.29 9.70 16.05
N PHE A 298 -2.46 10.00 14.76
CA PHE A 298 -3.02 11.28 14.30
C PHE A 298 -3.78 11.08 12.99
N GLY A 299 -4.56 12.09 12.59
CA GLY A 299 -5.50 11.98 11.47
C GLY A 299 -6.91 11.73 11.97
N GLY A 300 -7.64 10.91 11.27
CA GLY A 300 -9.05 10.59 11.49
C GLY A 300 -9.90 10.90 10.26
N ASP A 301 -11.08 10.31 10.16
CA ASP A 301 -12.02 10.56 9.05
C ASP A 301 -12.59 11.97 9.10
N GLY A 302 -12.57 12.69 7.99
CA GLY A 302 -13.18 13.99 7.89
C GLY A 302 -12.51 14.97 6.94
N ASP A 303 -13.06 16.20 6.90
CA ASP A 303 -12.65 17.26 5.97
C ASP A 303 -11.86 18.40 6.62
N GLN A 304 -11.72 18.38 7.95
CA GLN A 304 -10.95 19.38 8.67
C GLN A 304 -9.43 19.24 8.37
N ALA A 305 -8.66 20.28 8.65
CA ALA A 305 -7.21 20.23 8.60
C ALA A 305 -6.69 19.11 9.51
N GLY A 306 -5.84 18.26 8.98
CA GLY A 306 -5.31 17.10 9.70
C GLY A 306 -6.22 15.86 9.72
N GLN A 307 -7.43 15.92 9.16
CA GLN A 307 -8.29 14.77 8.92
C GLN A 307 -8.14 14.27 7.48
N PHE A 308 -8.38 12.99 7.23
CA PHE A 308 -8.19 12.37 5.92
C PHE A 308 -9.50 11.96 5.26
N ARG A 309 -9.52 12.06 3.93
CA ARG A 309 -10.50 11.43 3.04
C ARG A 309 -9.79 10.54 2.05
N ALA A 310 -10.04 9.22 2.15
CA ALA A 310 -9.44 8.22 1.28
C ALA A 310 -7.90 8.36 1.15
N PRO A 311 -7.15 8.32 2.25
CA PRO A 311 -5.70 8.44 2.21
C PRO A 311 -5.09 7.26 1.44
N SER A 312 -4.02 7.51 0.69
CA SER A 312 -3.51 6.58 -0.33
C SER A 312 -2.01 6.30 -0.24
N ALA A 313 -1.22 7.26 0.25
CA ALA A 313 0.23 7.13 0.34
C ALA A 313 0.78 7.93 1.52
N ILE A 314 1.93 7.49 2.03
CA ILE A 314 2.66 8.13 3.13
C ILE A 314 4.16 8.16 2.82
N ALA A 315 4.82 9.25 3.18
CA ALA A 315 6.27 9.35 3.19
C ALA A 315 6.72 10.21 4.39
N VAL A 316 7.98 10.05 4.77
CA VAL A 316 8.60 10.84 5.85
C VAL A 316 9.87 11.45 5.33
N ASP A 317 10.07 12.75 5.57
CA ASP A 317 11.27 13.46 5.14
C ASP A 317 12.43 13.33 6.17
N ASN A 318 13.58 13.91 5.82
CA ASN A 318 14.79 13.89 6.65
C ASN A 318 14.68 14.72 7.95
N GLN A 319 13.61 15.50 8.12
CA GLN A 319 13.28 16.23 9.35
C GLN A 319 12.25 15.47 10.22
N GLY A 320 11.81 14.30 9.77
CA GLY A 320 10.79 13.49 10.42
C GLY A 320 9.36 14.00 10.20
N ARG A 321 9.15 14.96 9.27
CA ARG A 321 7.80 15.41 8.90
C ARG A 321 7.11 14.35 8.08
N VAL A 322 5.83 14.15 8.35
CA VAL A 322 5.02 13.10 7.72
C VAL A 322 4.13 13.71 6.65
N TYR A 323 4.16 13.13 5.46
CA TYR A 323 3.40 13.55 4.31
C TYR A 323 2.39 12.46 3.96
N VAL A 324 1.11 12.82 3.92
CA VAL A 324 0.02 11.89 3.63
C VAL A 324 -0.77 12.40 2.42
N ALA A 325 -0.77 11.61 1.35
CA ALA A 325 -1.63 11.88 0.21
C ALA A 325 -3.06 11.43 0.52
N ASP A 326 -4.01 12.31 0.27
CA ASP A 326 -5.45 12.03 0.35
C ASP A 326 -6.20 12.72 -0.79
N PHE A 327 -7.53 12.67 -0.76
CA PHE A 327 -8.37 13.31 -1.78
C PHE A 327 -8.14 14.84 -1.91
N LYS A 328 -7.68 15.50 -0.86
CA LYS A 328 -7.47 16.97 -0.84
C LYS A 328 -6.12 17.39 -1.44
N GLY A 329 -5.14 16.50 -1.46
CA GLY A 329 -3.76 16.74 -1.86
C GLY A 329 -2.78 15.98 -0.97
N VAL A 330 -1.65 16.59 -0.63
CA VAL A 330 -0.66 16.03 0.31
C VAL A 330 -0.66 16.87 1.58
N GLN A 331 -1.16 16.31 2.66
CA GLN A 331 -1.14 16.94 3.97
C GLN A 331 0.20 16.69 4.66
N VAL A 332 0.72 17.72 5.33
CA VAL A 332 2.03 17.70 6.00
C VAL A 332 1.84 17.84 7.50
N PHE A 333 2.55 17.01 8.26
CA PHE A 333 2.52 16.96 9.71
C PHE A 333 3.93 17.03 10.28
N ASP A 334 4.08 17.58 11.48
CA ASP A 334 5.34 17.50 12.21
C ASP A 334 5.59 16.09 12.77
N PRO A 335 6.79 15.81 13.32
CA PRO A 335 7.10 14.50 13.89
C PRO A 335 6.18 14.06 15.06
N GLN A 336 5.42 14.98 15.65
CA GLN A 336 4.45 14.74 16.72
C GLN A 336 3.02 14.53 16.19
N GLY A 337 2.81 14.64 14.86
CA GLY A 337 1.52 14.46 14.21
C GLY A 337 0.64 15.73 14.20
N ARG A 338 1.20 16.92 14.47
CA ARG A 338 0.46 18.18 14.33
C ARG A 338 0.45 18.62 12.88
N TYR A 339 -0.71 19.02 12.39
CA TYR A 339 -0.89 19.50 11.03
C TYR A 339 -0.09 20.78 10.78
N LEU A 340 0.68 20.81 9.69
CA LEU A 340 1.48 21.96 9.27
C LEU A 340 0.90 22.65 8.03
N GLY A 341 0.31 21.89 7.10
CA GLY A 341 -0.19 22.48 5.85
C GLY A 341 -0.67 21.45 4.84
N LEU A 342 -1.15 21.95 3.70
CA LEU A 342 -1.63 21.17 2.56
C LEU A 342 -0.90 21.60 1.29
N MET A 343 -0.24 20.65 0.63
CA MET A 343 0.32 20.84 -0.71
C MET A 343 -0.73 20.41 -1.75
N LYS A 344 -1.12 21.34 -2.62
CA LYS A 344 -2.02 21.02 -3.74
C LYS A 344 -1.23 20.30 -4.82
N VAL A 345 -1.72 19.13 -5.22
CA VAL A 345 -1.16 18.35 -6.32
C VAL A 345 -2.19 18.17 -7.42
N LYS A 346 -1.73 18.12 -8.66
CA LYS A 346 -2.61 17.87 -9.80
C LYS A 346 -2.94 16.37 -9.87
N GLY A 347 -4.22 16.03 -9.81
CA GLY A 347 -4.70 14.65 -9.84
C GLY A 347 -4.70 13.98 -8.45
N ALA A 348 -5.05 12.71 -8.42
CA ALA A 348 -5.09 11.91 -7.19
C ALA A 348 -3.70 11.32 -6.92
N ALA A 349 -2.99 11.87 -5.96
CA ALA A 349 -1.71 11.35 -5.52
C ALA A 349 -1.87 9.90 -5.03
N SER A 350 -0.99 9.01 -5.47
CA SER A 350 -1.05 7.57 -5.18
C SER A 350 0.28 6.98 -4.69
N GLY A 351 1.38 7.72 -4.82
CA GLY A 351 2.68 7.36 -4.29
C GLY A 351 3.51 8.58 -3.99
N LEU A 352 4.30 8.51 -2.92
CA LEU A 352 5.15 9.57 -2.41
C LEU A 352 6.55 9.02 -2.11
N VAL A 353 7.60 9.75 -2.45
CA VAL A 353 8.97 9.43 -2.05
C VAL A 353 9.83 10.68 -1.97
N PHE A 354 10.79 10.71 -1.06
CA PHE A 354 11.79 11.78 -0.94
C PHE A 354 13.14 11.33 -1.50
N ASN A 355 13.84 12.28 -2.11
CA ASN A 355 15.27 12.12 -2.34
C ASN A 355 16.10 12.67 -1.17
N ASP A 356 17.43 12.51 -1.26
CA ASP A 356 18.39 12.97 -0.23
C ASP A 356 18.39 14.49 0.00
N ARG A 357 17.88 15.28 -0.97
CA ARG A 357 17.76 16.72 -0.85
C ARG A 357 16.47 17.19 -0.20
N GLY A 358 15.62 16.26 0.19
CA GLY A 358 14.30 16.56 0.77
C GLY A 358 13.28 17.03 -0.26
N GLU A 359 13.52 16.81 -1.56
CA GLU A 359 12.57 17.08 -2.64
C GLU A 359 11.54 15.93 -2.66
N LEU A 360 10.26 16.29 -2.70
CA LEU A 360 9.16 15.32 -2.73
C LEU A 360 8.78 14.98 -4.17
N PHE A 361 8.82 13.69 -4.50
CA PHE A 361 8.25 13.16 -5.73
C PHE A 361 6.86 12.58 -5.45
N VAL A 362 5.90 12.97 -6.28
CA VAL A 362 4.50 12.54 -6.20
C VAL A 362 4.11 11.90 -7.51
N VAL A 363 3.62 10.66 -7.45
CA VAL A 363 2.95 10.06 -8.61
C VAL A 363 1.44 10.18 -8.45
N ALA A 364 0.77 10.67 -9.50
CA ALA A 364 -0.67 10.87 -9.56
C ALA A 364 -1.22 10.19 -10.83
N ARG A 365 -1.26 8.88 -10.80
CA ARG A 365 -1.75 7.94 -11.83
C ARG A 365 -1.09 8.06 -13.20
N THR A 366 -1.14 9.22 -13.85
CA THR A 366 -0.61 9.44 -15.20
C THR A 366 0.52 10.45 -15.26
N GLN A 367 0.86 11.04 -14.13
CA GLN A 367 1.89 12.08 -14.05
C GLN A 367 2.75 11.91 -12.79
N VAL A 368 4.02 12.24 -12.90
CA VAL A 368 4.96 12.41 -11.79
C VAL A 368 5.29 13.89 -11.66
N SER A 369 5.30 14.41 -10.44
CA SER A 369 5.68 15.78 -10.14
C SER A 369 6.72 15.81 -9.01
N LYS A 370 7.73 16.66 -9.13
CA LYS A 370 8.74 16.92 -8.11
C LYS A 370 8.51 18.30 -7.49
N PHE A 371 8.48 18.35 -6.18
CA PHE A 371 8.28 19.57 -5.41
C PHE A 371 9.53 19.89 -4.56
N PRO A 372 9.84 21.17 -4.34
CA PRO A 372 10.87 21.57 -3.39
C PRO A 372 10.52 21.15 -1.96
N PRO A 373 11.48 21.17 -1.02
CA PRO A 373 11.21 20.96 0.38
C PRO A 373 10.08 21.85 0.88
N PHE A 374 9.15 21.27 1.64
CA PHE A 374 8.01 22.02 2.21
C PHE A 374 8.52 23.12 3.16
N ASN A 375 8.04 24.32 2.94
CA ASN A 375 8.27 25.47 3.81
C ASN A 375 6.91 25.92 4.38
N PRO A 376 6.69 25.73 5.72
CA PRO A 376 5.40 26.00 6.36
C PRO A 376 5.06 27.49 6.44
#